data_2e7b1bd32a59ae651f4c332c0958cf5e
#
_entry.id   2e7b1bd32a59ae651f4c332c0958cf5e
#
_cell.length_a   1.000
_cell.length_b   1.000
_cell.length_c   1.000
_cell.angle_alpha   90.00
_cell.angle_beta   90.00
_cell.angle_gamma   90.00
#
_symmetry.space_group_name_H-M   'P 1'
#
loop_
_entity.id
_entity.type
_entity.pdbx_description
1 polymer ?
#
loop_
_entity_poly.entity_id
_entity_poly.type
_entity_poly.pdbx_seq_one_letter_code
_entity_poly.pdbx_strand_id
1 'polypeptide(L)'
;MHKTYPEILVQYNRDGLIEQEHRGFIVFADKSHPFNYTFDYVGDAKGYPFFLRSCAKPLQASLITDWGMDKFYDMSEEEIAVCCASHSGEKIHTDLIKGLLNKIGLNENYLKCCIHKPLSKTYQENMIKTGENVSVLHNNCSGKHTMMLGLCKMKGWDLENYYKTEHPLQIAIKNKISELCEINTFYPETKDGCGVPIFSMPLENILKGYLNLFCDEKYLKIKNAFLNNPYIIGGEDRTDTKIIQNSSGLIAKVGAGGLCVVVNIKTKEAFIVKICDSDMKARELVVITILKNLKWADIEADTSIKTLHNDIVGKIEINI
;
A
#
# COMPACT_ATOMS: atom_id res chain seq x y z
N MET A 1 6.06 -14.37 -24.48
CA MET A 1 5.46 -13.95 -23.20
C MET A 1 5.65 -15.07 -22.20
N HIS A 2 6.24 -14.79 -21.05
CA HIS A 2 6.35 -15.75 -19.95
C HIS A 2 4.93 -16.06 -19.46
N LYS A 3 4.53 -17.33 -19.47
CA LYS A 3 3.22 -17.74 -18.91
C LYS A 3 3.37 -17.81 -17.39
N THR A 4 2.46 -17.19 -16.67
CA THR A 4 2.34 -17.31 -15.21
C THR A 4 1.29 -18.35 -14.89
N TYR A 5 1.48 -19.08 -13.80
CA TYR A 5 0.54 -20.11 -13.35
C TYR A 5 0.14 -19.79 -11.88
N PRO A 6 -0.99 -19.06 -11.69
CA PRO A 6 -1.47 -18.77 -10.34
C PRO A 6 -2.08 -19.99 -9.69
N GLU A 7 -1.81 -20.17 -8.40
CA GLU A 7 -2.43 -21.22 -7.58
C GLU A 7 -3.82 -20.80 -7.11
N ILE A 8 -4.66 -21.79 -6.80
CA ILE A 8 -5.94 -21.55 -6.14
C ILE A 8 -5.63 -21.26 -4.66
N LEU A 9 -5.78 -20.01 -4.25
CA LEU A 9 -5.47 -19.57 -2.88
C LEU A 9 -6.70 -19.55 -1.97
N VAL A 10 -7.88 -19.34 -2.54
CA VAL A 10 -9.13 -19.26 -1.77
C VAL A 10 -10.26 -19.92 -2.54
N GLN A 11 -11.07 -20.74 -1.85
CA GLN A 11 -12.28 -21.36 -2.38
C GLN A 11 -13.46 -21.09 -1.47
N TYR A 12 -14.59 -20.73 -2.04
CA TYR A 12 -15.86 -20.62 -1.34
C TYR A 12 -16.61 -21.93 -1.53
N ASN A 13 -16.73 -22.69 -0.46
CA ASN A 13 -17.40 -23.99 -0.44
C ASN A 13 -18.77 -23.83 0.22
N ARG A 14 -19.85 -23.96 -0.56
CA ARG A 14 -21.23 -23.96 -0.07
C ARG A 14 -21.77 -25.38 -0.11
N ASP A 15 -21.99 -25.98 1.07
CA ASP A 15 -22.53 -27.33 1.24
C ASP A 15 -21.86 -28.41 0.36
N GLY A 16 -20.53 -28.32 0.21
CA GLY A 16 -19.72 -29.27 -0.57
C GLY A 16 -19.52 -28.90 -2.04
N LEU A 17 -20.14 -27.81 -2.53
CA LEU A 17 -19.92 -27.29 -3.87
C LEU A 17 -19.00 -26.07 -3.85
N ILE A 18 -17.98 -26.05 -4.69
CA ILE A 18 -17.13 -24.88 -4.89
C ILE A 18 -17.90 -23.87 -5.74
N GLU A 19 -18.27 -22.75 -5.11
CA GLU A 19 -19.05 -21.67 -5.74
C GLU A 19 -18.14 -20.61 -6.36
N GLN A 20 -16.97 -20.33 -5.76
CA GLN A 20 -15.98 -19.35 -6.23
C GLN A 20 -14.56 -19.83 -5.97
N GLU A 21 -13.63 -19.41 -6.84
CA GLU A 21 -12.20 -19.60 -6.66
C GLU A 21 -11.46 -18.28 -6.89
N HIS A 22 -10.51 -17.97 -6.01
CA HIS A 22 -9.58 -16.86 -6.19
C HIS A 22 -8.16 -17.39 -6.33
N ARG A 23 -7.55 -17.08 -7.45
CA ARG A 23 -6.20 -17.51 -7.78
C ARG A 23 -5.20 -16.39 -7.56
N GLY A 24 -3.97 -16.74 -7.28
CA GLY A 24 -2.95 -15.74 -7.04
C GLY A 24 -1.54 -16.28 -6.90
N PHE A 25 -0.70 -15.40 -6.41
CA PHE A 25 0.72 -15.65 -6.15
C PHE A 25 1.09 -15.18 -4.76
N ILE A 26 2.01 -15.88 -4.13
CA ILE A 26 2.65 -15.43 -2.91
C ILE A 26 4.16 -15.54 -3.11
N VAL A 27 4.90 -14.52 -2.70
CA VAL A 27 6.35 -14.57 -2.65
C VAL A 27 6.78 -14.25 -1.23
N PHE A 28 7.63 -15.06 -0.67
CA PHE A 28 8.30 -14.82 0.60
C PHE A 28 9.73 -14.36 0.34
N ALA A 29 10.27 -13.51 1.19
CA ALA A 29 11.63 -13.03 1.13
C ALA A 29 12.24 -13.02 2.52
N ASP A 30 13.48 -13.48 2.63
CA ASP A 30 14.31 -13.41 3.83
C ASP A 30 15.59 -12.64 3.52
N LYS A 31 15.89 -11.61 4.34
CA LYS A 31 17.10 -10.78 4.33
C LYS A 31 17.87 -10.92 5.64
N SER A 32 17.73 -12.03 6.37
CA SER A 32 18.45 -12.27 7.61
C SER A 32 19.98 -12.29 7.39
N HIS A 33 20.44 -12.71 6.19
CA HIS A 33 21.81 -12.58 5.74
C HIS A 33 22.05 -11.22 5.08
N PRO A 34 23.10 -10.45 5.49
CA PRO A 34 23.28 -9.07 5.06
C PRO A 34 23.54 -8.88 3.56
N PHE A 35 23.93 -9.93 2.84
CA PHE A 35 24.34 -9.84 1.43
C PHE A 35 23.44 -10.63 0.48
N ASN A 36 22.49 -11.45 0.97
CA ASN A 36 21.67 -12.31 0.13
C ASN A 36 20.20 -12.27 0.54
N TYR A 37 19.33 -12.25 -0.47
CA TYR A 37 17.93 -12.54 -0.30
C TYR A 37 17.66 -13.99 -0.69
N THR A 38 16.84 -14.69 0.08
CA THR A 38 16.21 -15.93 -0.36
C THR A 38 14.75 -15.69 -0.67
N PHE A 39 14.21 -16.40 -1.65
CA PHE A 39 12.82 -16.26 -2.10
C PHE A 39 12.16 -17.61 -2.24
N ASP A 40 10.95 -17.74 -1.66
CA ASP A 40 10.05 -18.88 -1.86
C ASP A 40 8.76 -18.41 -2.53
N TYR A 41 8.16 -19.25 -3.36
CA TYR A 41 7.04 -18.90 -4.22
C TYR A 41 5.88 -19.89 -4.07
N VAL A 42 4.65 -19.34 -4.03
CA VAL A 42 3.42 -20.07 -4.31
C VAL A 42 2.87 -19.53 -5.63
N GLY A 43 2.73 -20.42 -6.61
CA GLY A 43 2.46 -20.05 -8.00
C GLY A 43 3.72 -19.60 -8.76
N ASP A 44 3.70 -19.80 -10.09
CA ASP A 44 4.85 -19.48 -10.96
C ASP A 44 4.74 -18.04 -11.48
N ALA A 45 5.32 -17.11 -10.73
CA ALA A 45 5.38 -15.68 -11.09
C ALA A 45 6.81 -15.13 -11.14
N LYS A 46 7.85 -15.98 -10.98
CA LYS A 46 9.24 -15.53 -10.92
C LYS A 46 9.61 -14.70 -12.14
N GLY A 47 10.10 -13.49 -11.91
CA GLY A 47 10.51 -12.58 -12.97
C GLY A 47 9.35 -11.94 -13.75
N TYR A 48 8.08 -12.30 -13.49
CA TYR A 48 6.94 -11.67 -14.15
C TYR A 48 6.60 -10.32 -13.53
N PRO A 49 6.44 -9.24 -14.34
CA PRO A 49 6.19 -7.92 -13.79
C PRO A 49 4.73 -7.70 -13.39
N PHE A 50 4.54 -7.15 -12.21
CA PHE A 50 3.25 -6.68 -11.70
C PHE A 50 3.31 -5.19 -11.35
N PHE A 51 2.23 -4.45 -11.58
CA PHE A 51 2.16 -3.06 -11.17
C PHE A 51 2.13 -2.91 -9.65
N LEU A 52 2.99 -2.04 -9.11
CA LEU A 52 3.08 -1.79 -7.67
C LEU A 52 1.80 -1.17 -7.09
N ARG A 53 1.09 -0.37 -7.88
CA ARG A 53 -0.07 0.40 -7.43
C ARG A 53 0.27 1.16 -6.12
N SER A 54 -0.63 1.17 -5.15
CA SER A 54 -0.40 1.88 -3.89
C SER A 54 0.71 1.28 -3.01
N CYS A 55 1.24 0.11 -3.34
CA CYS A 55 2.45 -0.40 -2.69
C CYS A 55 3.71 0.43 -3.08
N ALA A 56 3.66 1.27 -4.12
CA ALA A 56 4.74 2.19 -4.44
C ALA A 56 4.87 3.37 -3.45
N LYS A 57 3.81 3.73 -2.71
CA LYS A 57 3.76 4.97 -1.93
C LYS A 57 4.85 5.09 -0.85
N PRO A 58 5.14 4.05 -0.04
CA PRO A 58 6.24 4.13 0.92
C PRO A 58 7.59 4.33 0.24
N LEU A 59 7.81 3.64 -0.89
CA LEU A 59 9.05 3.76 -1.68
C LEU A 59 9.20 5.19 -2.26
N GLN A 60 8.12 5.78 -2.74
CA GLN A 60 8.09 7.17 -3.20
C GLN A 60 8.36 8.16 -2.06
N ALA A 61 7.81 7.89 -0.87
CA ALA A 61 7.95 8.73 0.31
C ALA A 61 9.36 8.68 0.92
N SER A 62 10.23 7.74 0.54
CA SER A 62 11.63 7.71 0.99
C SER A 62 12.37 9.00 0.64
N LEU A 63 11.95 9.72 -0.41
CA LEU A 63 12.50 11.02 -0.77
C LEU A 63 12.25 12.11 0.30
N ILE A 64 11.26 11.95 1.18
CA ILE A 64 11.07 12.83 2.36
C ILE A 64 12.36 12.85 3.18
N THR A 65 12.88 11.66 3.50
CA THR A 65 14.12 11.49 4.27
C THR A 65 15.36 11.85 3.44
N ASP A 66 15.43 11.34 2.21
CA ASP A 66 16.61 11.53 1.36
C ASP A 66 16.91 13.00 1.05
N TRP A 67 15.87 13.81 0.92
CA TRP A 67 16.02 15.24 0.62
C TRP A 67 15.78 16.15 1.81
N GLY A 68 15.47 15.57 2.98
CA GLY A 68 15.29 16.33 4.22
C GLY A 68 14.00 17.16 4.25
N MET A 69 12.95 16.73 3.53
CA MET A 69 11.66 17.43 3.53
C MET A 69 11.02 17.43 4.92
N ASP A 70 11.21 16.35 5.68
CA ASP A 70 10.76 16.20 7.06
C ASP A 70 11.33 17.28 8.00
N LYS A 71 12.62 17.62 7.81
CA LYS A 71 13.28 18.68 8.57
C LYS A 71 12.94 20.06 8.07
N PHE A 72 12.84 20.22 6.75
CA PHE A 72 12.60 21.52 6.10
C PHE A 72 11.22 22.08 6.45
N TYR A 73 10.19 21.21 6.54
CA TYR A 73 8.84 21.61 6.90
C TYR A 73 8.46 21.21 8.34
N ASP A 74 9.39 20.73 9.15
CA ASP A 74 9.13 20.24 10.52
C ASP A 74 7.92 19.27 10.55
N MET A 75 8.00 18.20 9.76
CA MET A 75 6.90 17.24 9.59
C MET A 75 6.76 16.33 10.82
N SER A 76 5.53 16.16 11.27
CA SER A 76 5.18 15.15 12.27
C SER A 76 5.18 13.72 11.68
N GLU A 77 5.13 12.70 12.54
CA GLU A 77 5.01 11.30 12.09
C GLU A 77 3.67 11.06 11.38
N GLU A 78 2.59 11.68 11.81
CA GLU A 78 1.27 11.60 11.17
C GLU A 78 1.29 12.21 9.76
N GLU A 79 1.99 13.33 9.56
CA GLU A 79 2.15 13.96 8.26
C GLU A 79 2.99 13.09 7.31
N ILE A 80 4.00 12.38 7.82
CA ILE A 80 4.77 11.39 7.04
C ILE A 80 3.88 10.18 6.73
N ALA A 81 3.10 9.69 7.70
CA ALA A 81 2.21 8.55 7.51
C ALA A 81 1.18 8.81 6.40
N VAL A 82 0.52 9.98 6.40
CA VAL A 82 -0.48 10.31 5.38
C VAL A 82 0.14 10.44 3.97
N CYS A 83 1.41 10.82 3.87
CA CYS A 83 2.15 10.83 2.60
C CYS A 83 2.37 9.41 2.03
N CYS A 84 2.48 8.39 2.90
CA CYS A 84 2.62 6.98 2.53
C CYS A 84 1.27 6.27 2.35
N ALA A 85 0.17 6.91 2.75
CA ALA A 85 -1.13 6.30 2.91
C ALA A 85 -1.87 6.00 1.60
N SER A 86 -2.74 5.00 1.67
CA SER A 86 -3.89 4.87 0.78
C SER A 86 -5.15 5.03 1.62
N HIS A 87 -5.28 6.23 2.17
CA HIS A 87 -6.24 6.52 3.22
C HIS A 87 -7.69 6.43 2.76
N SER A 88 -8.57 6.24 3.72
CA SER A 88 -10.01 6.07 3.47
C SER A 88 -10.76 7.39 3.24
N GLY A 89 -10.08 8.53 3.27
CA GLY A 89 -10.67 9.85 3.00
C GLY A 89 -11.53 10.38 4.13
N GLU A 90 -11.30 9.92 5.36
CA GLU A 90 -12.01 10.37 6.56
C GLU A 90 -11.49 11.73 7.04
N LYS A 91 -12.21 12.37 7.95
CA LYS A 91 -11.87 13.71 8.44
C LYS A 91 -10.43 13.83 8.97
N ILE A 92 -9.95 12.84 9.68
CA ILE A 92 -8.57 12.80 10.18
C ILE A 92 -7.55 12.92 9.03
N HIS A 93 -7.80 12.24 7.91
CA HIS A 93 -6.93 12.27 6.75
C HIS A 93 -6.99 13.62 6.04
N THR A 94 -8.20 14.13 5.80
CA THR A 94 -8.40 15.42 5.09
C THR A 94 -7.84 16.60 5.90
N ASP A 95 -8.01 16.60 7.23
CA ASP A 95 -7.46 17.64 8.12
C ASP A 95 -5.92 17.62 8.11
N LEU A 96 -5.30 16.44 8.22
CA LEU A 96 -3.83 16.30 8.12
C LEU A 96 -3.29 16.81 6.78
N ILE A 97 -3.92 16.43 5.68
CA ILE A 97 -3.51 16.84 4.34
C ILE A 97 -3.66 18.35 4.18
N LYS A 98 -4.77 18.92 4.63
CA LYS A 98 -5.01 20.37 4.62
C LYS A 98 -3.98 21.11 5.48
N GLY A 99 -3.69 20.58 6.67
CA GLY A 99 -2.66 21.12 7.57
C GLY A 99 -1.28 21.12 6.91
N LEU A 100 -0.88 20.00 6.30
CA LEU A 100 0.41 19.86 5.62
C LEU A 100 0.48 20.78 4.38
N LEU A 101 -0.59 20.89 3.58
CA LEU A 101 -0.64 21.87 2.47
C LEU A 101 -0.43 23.29 2.95
N ASN A 102 -1.09 23.70 4.04
CA ASN A 102 -0.91 25.02 4.65
C ASN A 102 0.54 25.23 5.15
N LYS A 103 1.13 24.22 5.80
CA LYS A 103 2.53 24.24 6.26
C LYS A 103 3.51 24.41 5.08
N ILE A 104 3.23 23.78 3.95
CA ILE A 104 3.99 23.96 2.70
C ILE A 104 3.72 25.33 2.07
N GLY A 105 2.67 26.06 2.47
CA GLY A 105 2.21 27.32 1.88
C GLY A 105 1.52 27.11 0.53
N LEU A 106 0.70 26.08 0.44
CA LEU A 106 -0.15 25.69 -0.71
C LEU A 106 -1.58 25.42 -0.21
N ASN A 107 -2.48 25.14 -1.15
CA ASN A 107 -3.85 24.74 -0.87
C ASN A 107 -4.28 23.60 -1.79
N GLU A 108 -5.50 23.08 -1.61
CA GLU A 108 -6.01 21.91 -2.32
C GLU A 108 -6.14 22.09 -3.84
N ASN A 109 -6.18 23.32 -4.37
CA ASN A 109 -6.27 23.58 -5.81
C ASN A 109 -5.01 23.13 -6.58
N TYR A 110 -3.89 22.96 -5.89
CA TYR A 110 -2.66 22.41 -6.48
C TYR A 110 -2.70 20.90 -6.66
N LEU A 111 -3.61 20.18 -5.97
CA LEU A 111 -3.71 18.73 -6.06
C LEU A 111 -4.27 18.27 -7.42
N LYS A 112 -3.55 17.41 -8.12
CA LYS A 112 -3.92 16.88 -9.45
C LYS A 112 -4.40 15.42 -9.42
N CYS A 113 -4.74 14.89 -8.24
CA CYS A 113 -5.18 13.49 -8.08
C CYS A 113 -6.67 13.25 -8.39
N CYS A 114 -7.40 14.26 -8.79
CA CYS A 114 -8.85 14.24 -9.06
C CYS A 114 -9.70 13.97 -7.79
N ILE A 115 -10.99 14.21 -7.90
CA ILE A 115 -11.96 14.00 -6.83
C ILE A 115 -12.49 12.56 -6.91
N HIS A 116 -12.57 11.87 -5.79
CA HIS A 116 -13.39 10.67 -5.63
C HIS A 116 -13.98 10.63 -4.21
N LYS A 117 -15.06 9.85 -4.04
CA LYS A 117 -15.69 9.65 -2.73
C LYS A 117 -14.71 9.01 -1.74
N PRO A 118 -14.81 9.29 -0.43
CA PRO A 118 -14.07 8.55 0.58
C PRO A 118 -14.22 7.04 0.38
N LEU A 119 -13.20 6.25 0.75
CA LEU A 119 -13.29 4.78 0.71
C LEU A 119 -14.04 4.23 1.94
N SER A 120 -14.05 4.94 3.07
CA SER A 120 -14.87 4.60 4.24
C SER A 120 -16.35 4.78 3.92
N LYS A 121 -17.13 3.69 3.96
CA LYS A 121 -18.59 3.71 3.76
C LYS A 121 -19.28 4.46 4.88
N THR A 122 -18.87 4.20 6.13
CA THR A 122 -19.38 4.88 7.33
C THR A 122 -19.21 6.40 7.20
N TYR A 123 -18.05 6.84 6.73
CA TYR A 123 -17.80 8.27 6.55
C TYR A 123 -18.62 8.85 5.39
N GLN A 124 -18.79 8.13 4.27
CA GLN A 124 -19.70 8.56 3.19
C GLN A 124 -21.12 8.78 3.66
N GLU A 125 -21.66 7.86 4.47
CA GLU A 125 -23.00 7.98 5.06
C GLU A 125 -23.11 9.20 5.98
N ASN A 126 -22.06 9.47 6.77
CA ASN A 126 -22.02 10.65 7.61
C ASN A 126 -22.00 11.95 6.79
N MET A 127 -21.20 12.01 5.73
CA MET A 127 -21.16 13.17 4.83
C MET A 127 -22.53 13.47 4.20
N ILE A 128 -23.29 12.42 3.82
CA ILE A 128 -24.65 12.59 3.30
C ILE A 128 -25.55 13.21 4.37
N LYS A 129 -25.47 12.74 5.63
CA LYS A 129 -26.28 13.24 6.75
C LYS A 129 -25.93 14.68 7.11
N THR A 130 -24.67 15.07 7.02
CA THR A 130 -24.18 16.42 7.40
C THR A 130 -24.21 17.41 6.24
N GLY A 131 -24.45 16.98 5.02
CA GLY A 131 -24.36 17.83 3.82
C GLY A 131 -22.91 18.21 3.44
N GLU A 132 -21.91 17.47 3.92
CA GLU A 132 -20.51 17.72 3.59
C GLU A 132 -20.23 17.35 2.12
N ASN A 133 -19.55 18.24 1.40
CA ASN A 133 -19.20 18.01 0.02
C ASN A 133 -17.89 17.23 -0.15
N VAL A 134 -17.86 16.34 -1.13
CA VAL A 134 -16.62 15.65 -1.52
C VAL A 134 -15.67 16.63 -2.18
N SER A 135 -14.40 16.64 -1.74
CA SER A 135 -13.31 17.43 -2.34
C SER A 135 -12.15 16.54 -2.78
N VAL A 136 -11.15 17.14 -3.40
CA VAL A 136 -9.92 16.45 -3.80
C VAL A 136 -9.12 15.90 -2.61
N LEU A 137 -9.31 16.47 -1.40
CA LEU A 137 -8.70 15.98 -0.17
C LEU A 137 -9.11 14.55 0.19
N HIS A 138 -10.33 14.14 -0.20
CA HIS A 138 -10.85 12.79 0.06
C HIS A 138 -10.23 11.71 -0.83
N ASN A 139 -9.52 12.11 -1.90
CA ASN A 139 -8.82 11.15 -2.76
C ASN A 139 -7.74 10.41 -1.96
N ASN A 140 -7.75 9.07 -2.01
CA ASN A 140 -6.83 8.22 -1.26
C ASN A 140 -5.34 8.39 -1.60
N CYS A 141 -5.02 9.25 -2.58
CA CYS A 141 -3.67 9.62 -2.97
C CYS A 141 -3.32 11.08 -2.64
N SER A 142 -4.26 11.86 -2.06
CA SER A 142 -4.04 13.30 -1.82
C SER A 142 -2.84 13.57 -0.90
N GLY A 143 -2.60 12.72 0.12
CA GLY A 143 -1.39 12.79 0.95
C GLY A 143 -0.10 12.61 0.16
N LYS A 144 -0.05 11.59 -0.72
CA LYS A 144 1.09 11.40 -1.63
C LYS A 144 1.30 12.61 -2.56
N HIS A 145 0.22 13.18 -3.09
CA HIS A 145 0.30 14.37 -3.96
C HIS A 145 0.77 15.60 -3.18
N THR A 146 0.36 15.75 -1.92
CA THR A 146 0.85 16.81 -1.03
C THR A 146 2.35 16.69 -0.78
N MET A 147 2.86 15.48 -0.52
CA MET A 147 4.30 15.22 -0.46
C MET A 147 5.02 15.63 -1.75
N MET A 148 4.48 15.23 -2.91
CA MET A 148 5.06 15.56 -4.21
C MET A 148 5.15 17.07 -4.42
N LEU A 149 4.10 17.81 -4.08
CA LEU A 149 4.08 19.27 -4.11
C LEU A 149 5.10 19.89 -3.16
N GLY A 150 5.22 19.37 -1.93
CA GLY A 150 6.22 19.83 -0.96
C GLY A 150 7.66 19.65 -1.46
N LEU A 151 7.96 18.48 -2.04
CA LEU A 151 9.26 18.20 -2.65
C LEU A 151 9.55 19.14 -3.83
N CYS A 152 8.56 19.38 -4.71
CA CYS A 152 8.70 20.31 -5.83
C CYS A 152 8.97 21.73 -5.32
N LYS A 153 8.19 22.21 -4.35
CA LYS A 153 8.36 23.57 -3.82
C LYS A 153 9.72 23.77 -3.16
N MET A 154 10.18 22.77 -2.38
CA MET A 154 11.51 22.79 -1.76
C MET A 154 12.64 22.84 -2.80
N LYS A 155 12.44 22.24 -3.98
CA LYS A 155 13.42 22.20 -5.07
C LYS A 155 13.25 23.36 -6.08
N GLY A 156 12.24 24.20 -5.95
CA GLY A 156 11.93 25.25 -6.91
C GLY A 156 11.42 24.72 -8.26
N TRP A 157 10.79 23.55 -8.29
CA TRP A 157 10.26 22.93 -9.49
C TRP A 157 8.82 23.33 -9.76
N ASP A 158 8.37 23.13 -11.01
CA ASP A 158 6.99 23.41 -11.44
C ASP A 158 5.97 22.62 -10.61
N LEU A 159 4.96 23.33 -10.09
CA LEU A 159 3.89 22.77 -9.28
C LEU A 159 2.67 22.32 -10.10
N GLU A 160 2.53 22.78 -11.35
CA GLU A 160 1.37 22.45 -12.18
C GLU A 160 1.50 21.10 -12.87
N ASN A 161 2.71 20.70 -13.24
CA ASN A 161 2.99 19.51 -14.03
C ASN A 161 3.72 18.41 -13.26
N TYR A 162 3.79 18.48 -11.92
CA TYR A 162 4.53 17.53 -11.08
C TYR A 162 4.13 16.06 -11.28
N TYR A 163 2.96 15.80 -11.84
CA TYR A 163 2.42 14.46 -12.09
C TYR A 163 2.80 13.88 -13.46
N LYS A 164 3.40 14.66 -14.35
CA LYS A 164 3.80 14.23 -15.68
C LYS A 164 5.09 13.40 -15.64
N THR A 165 5.18 12.40 -16.50
CA THR A 165 6.29 11.42 -16.52
C THR A 165 7.66 12.07 -16.66
N GLU A 166 7.75 13.13 -17.45
CA GLU A 166 9.00 13.87 -17.76
C GLU A 166 9.39 14.88 -16.68
N HIS A 167 8.54 15.07 -15.67
CA HIS A 167 8.82 16.02 -14.60
C HIS A 167 10.01 15.57 -13.75
N PRO A 168 10.96 16.44 -13.34
CA PRO A 168 12.13 16.07 -12.56
C PRO A 168 11.82 15.25 -11.29
N LEU A 169 10.71 15.55 -10.62
CA LEU A 169 10.25 14.77 -9.47
C LEU A 169 9.94 13.33 -9.84
N GLN A 170 9.22 13.07 -10.94
CA GLN A 170 8.83 11.70 -11.33
C GLN A 170 10.04 10.90 -11.80
N ILE A 171 11.01 11.54 -12.43
CA ILE A 171 12.31 10.94 -12.76
C ILE A 171 13.06 10.55 -11.48
N ALA A 172 13.09 11.44 -10.48
CA ALA A 172 13.73 11.14 -9.20
C ALA A 172 13.03 10.01 -8.44
N ILE A 173 11.70 9.98 -8.44
CA ILE A 173 10.90 8.88 -7.86
C ILE A 173 11.21 7.57 -8.56
N LYS A 174 11.25 7.54 -9.90
CA LYS A 174 11.62 6.36 -10.68
C LYS A 174 12.99 5.84 -10.30
N ASN A 175 13.99 6.71 -10.24
CA ASN A 175 15.36 6.37 -9.87
C ASN A 175 15.43 5.81 -8.44
N LYS A 176 14.66 6.41 -7.51
CA LYS A 176 14.61 5.94 -6.12
C LYS A 176 13.97 4.58 -5.97
N ILE A 177 12.87 4.33 -6.67
CA ILE A 177 12.24 3.00 -6.71
C ILE A 177 13.20 1.97 -7.33
N SER A 178 13.90 2.35 -8.41
CA SER A 178 14.92 1.51 -9.04
C SER A 178 16.03 1.11 -8.06
N GLU A 179 16.55 2.08 -7.30
CA GLU A 179 17.56 1.86 -6.26
C GLU A 179 17.06 0.90 -5.18
N LEU A 180 15.92 1.21 -4.55
CA LEU A 180 15.39 0.43 -3.44
C LEU A 180 14.99 -0.99 -3.86
N CYS A 181 14.40 -1.15 -5.03
CA CYS A 181 13.94 -2.44 -5.56
C CYS A 181 15.02 -3.23 -6.29
N GLU A 182 16.24 -2.68 -6.41
CA GLU A 182 17.36 -3.30 -7.12
C GLU A 182 16.98 -3.75 -8.54
N ILE A 183 16.37 -2.83 -9.31
CA ILE A 183 15.91 -3.10 -10.66
C ILE A 183 16.26 -1.93 -11.59
N ASN A 184 16.77 -2.25 -12.78
CA ASN A 184 17.20 -1.25 -13.75
C ASN A 184 16.16 -0.95 -14.83
N THR A 185 15.14 -1.80 -14.98
CA THR A 185 14.17 -1.71 -16.08
C THR A 185 12.77 -2.00 -15.57
N PHE A 186 11.83 -1.12 -15.88
CA PHE A 186 10.41 -1.29 -15.58
C PHE A 186 9.62 -1.64 -16.83
N TYR A 187 8.72 -2.62 -16.76
CA TYR A 187 7.88 -3.06 -17.87
C TYR A 187 6.45 -3.37 -17.42
N PRO A 188 5.47 -2.79 -18.09
CA PRO A 188 5.49 -1.47 -18.72
C PRO A 188 5.47 -0.33 -17.70
N GLU A 189 5.70 0.90 -18.14
CA GLU A 189 5.37 2.11 -17.41
C GLU A 189 4.01 2.62 -17.89
N THR A 190 3.16 3.08 -16.97
CA THR A 190 1.85 3.67 -17.29
C THR A 190 1.46 4.67 -16.19
N LYS A 191 0.20 5.09 -16.18
CA LYS A 191 -0.33 6.02 -15.17
C LYS A 191 -1.23 5.29 -14.18
N ASP A 192 -1.09 5.64 -12.90
CA ASP A 192 -2.02 5.18 -11.86
C ASP A 192 -3.33 5.96 -11.93
N GLY A 193 -4.36 5.49 -11.22
CA GLY A 193 -5.67 6.15 -11.18
C GLY A 193 -5.66 7.60 -10.74
N CYS A 194 -4.64 8.05 -10.01
CA CYS A 194 -4.44 9.43 -9.61
C CYS A 194 -3.60 10.28 -10.60
N GLY A 195 -3.24 9.72 -11.76
CA GLY A 195 -2.56 10.42 -12.84
C GLY A 195 -1.03 10.41 -12.82
N VAL A 196 -0.37 10.01 -11.72
CA VAL A 196 1.10 9.92 -11.67
C VAL A 196 1.60 8.64 -12.33
N PRO A 197 2.88 8.60 -12.77
CA PRO A 197 3.50 7.37 -13.27
C PRO A 197 3.44 6.21 -12.28
N ILE A 198 3.23 5.01 -12.81
CA ILE A 198 3.31 3.77 -12.05
C ILE A 198 4.18 2.78 -12.80
N PHE A 199 4.92 2.00 -12.05
CA PHE A 199 5.92 1.06 -12.53
C PHE A 199 5.47 -0.37 -12.27
N SER A 200 5.93 -1.29 -13.13
CA SER A 200 5.77 -2.72 -12.93
C SER A 200 7.13 -3.38 -12.75
N MET A 201 7.17 -4.41 -11.92
CA MET A 201 8.36 -5.21 -11.67
C MET A 201 7.98 -6.56 -11.08
N PRO A 202 8.90 -7.53 -11.05
CA PRO A 202 8.67 -8.79 -10.35
C PRO A 202 8.35 -8.59 -8.86
N LEU A 203 7.53 -9.48 -8.29
CA LEU A 203 7.12 -9.39 -6.87
C LEU A 203 8.31 -9.43 -5.93
N GLU A 204 9.32 -10.21 -6.24
CA GLU A 204 10.58 -10.30 -5.47
C GLU A 204 11.33 -8.97 -5.41
N ASN A 205 11.29 -8.15 -6.46
CA ASN A 205 11.89 -6.82 -6.45
C ASN A 205 11.09 -5.83 -5.59
N ILE A 206 9.76 -5.97 -5.55
CA ILE A 206 8.92 -5.18 -4.63
C ILE A 206 9.31 -5.50 -3.18
N LEU A 207 9.49 -6.79 -2.85
CA LEU A 207 9.91 -7.22 -1.50
C LEU A 207 11.30 -6.69 -1.14
N LYS A 208 12.26 -6.71 -2.06
CA LYS A 208 13.57 -6.07 -1.86
C LYS A 208 13.42 -4.60 -1.48
N GLY A 209 12.60 -3.85 -2.24
CA GLY A 209 12.36 -2.43 -1.98
C GLY A 209 11.80 -2.18 -0.57
N TYR A 210 10.88 -3.00 -0.12
CA TYR A 210 10.31 -2.90 1.22
C TYR A 210 11.32 -3.27 2.32
N LEU A 211 12.09 -4.34 2.15
CA LEU A 211 13.13 -4.73 3.10
C LEU A 211 14.26 -3.68 3.15
N ASN A 212 14.66 -3.12 2.01
CA ASN A 212 15.65 -2.04 1.95
C ASN A 212 15.14 -0.76 2.62
N LEU A 213 13.84 -0.44 2.48
CA LEU A 213 13.25 0.74 3.11
C LEU A 213 13.07 0.56 4.62
N PHE A 214 12.42 -0.52 5.06
CA PHE A 214 11.97 -0.63 6.45
C PHE A 214 12.98 -1.28 7.40
N CYS A 215 14.01 -1.96 6.87
CA CYS A 215 15.10 -2.52 7.67
C CYS A 215 16.36 -1.65 7.68
N ASP A 216 16.39 -0.52 6.98
CA ASP A 216 17.46 0.46 7.03
C ASP A 216 17.12 1.58 8.04
N GLU A 217 18.04 1.84 8.97
CA GLU A 217 17.89 2.90 9.98
C GLU A 217 17.86 4.32 9.38
N LYS A 218 18.35 4.50 8.16
CA LYS A 218 18.21 5.76 7.41
C LYS A 218 16.75 6.21 7.32
N TYR A 219 15.81 5.26 7.19
CA TYR A 219 14.39 5.52 7.03
C TYR A 219 13.56 5.34 8.31
N LEU A 220 14.21 5.47 9.47
CA LEU A 220 13.57 5.28 10.78
C LEU A 220 12.28 6.11 10.94
N LYS A 221 12.25 7.35 10.46
CA LYS A 221 11.06 8.20 10.54
C LYS A 221 9.87 7.64 9.74
N ILE A 222 10.12 7.07 8.55
CA ILE A 222 9.06 6.43 7.75
C ILE A 222 8.59 5.15 8.45
N LYS A 223 9.52 4.35 8.97
CA LYS A 223 9.23 3.15 9.76
C LYS A 223 8.34 3.49 10.96
N ASN A 224 8.72 4.49 11.75
CA ASN A 224 7.95 4.94 12.91
C ASN A 224 6.58 5.50 12.51
N ALA A 225 6.48 6.27 11.44
CA ALA A 225 5.23 6.78 10.92
C ALA A 225 4.22 5.65 10.65
N PHE A 226 4.67 4.52 10.09
CA PHE A 226 3.81 3.34 9.90
C PHE A 226 3.41 2.68 11.22
N LEU A 227 4.38 2.43 12.11
CA LEU A 227 4.14 1.68 13.35
C LEU A 227 3.26 2.45 14.34
N ASN A 228 3.45 3.76 14.42
CA ASN A 228 2.76 4.61 15.39
C ASN A 228 1.41 5.15 14.86
N ASN A 229 1.20 5.15 13.54
CA ASN A 229 0.02 5.76 12.93
C ASN A 229 -0.72 4.82 11.94
N PRO A 230 -1.02 3.58 12.32
CA PRO A 230 -1.62 2.60 11.42
C PRO A 230 -2.98 3.04 10.87
N TYR A 231 -3.78 3.76 11.66
CA TYR A 231 -5.07 4.28 11.20
C TYR A 231 -4.91 5.31 10.06
N ILE A 232 -3.88 6.15 10.13
CA ILE A 232 -3.61 7.15 9.08
C ILE A 232 -3.15 6.47 7.79
N ILE A 233 -2.45 5.33 7.86
CA ILE A 233 -2.01 4.56 6.68
C ILE A 233 -3.17 4.04 5.85
N GLY A 234 -4.27 3.61 6.49
CA GLY A 234 -5.42 3.00 5.81
C GLY A 234 -6.75 3.66 6.16
N GLY A 235 -7.13 3.62 7.41
CA GLY A 235 -8.42 4.03 7.94
C GLY A 235 -9.18 2.86 8.57
N GLU A 236 -10.47 3.06 8.78
CA GLU A 236 -11.38 2.05 9.34
C GLU A 236 -11.44 0.80 8.45
N ASP A 237 -11.43 -0.37 9.06
CA ASP A 237 -11.57 -1.69 8.41
C ASP A 237 -10.56 -2.02 7.29
N ARG A 238 -9.44 -1.31 7.23
CA ARG A 238 -8.41 -1.57 6.23
C ARG A 238 -7.48 -2.68 6.68
N THR A 239 -7.16 -3.59 5.76
CA THR A 239 -6.27 -4.74 6.04
C THR A 239 -4.89 -4.30 6.56
N ASP A 240 -4.29 -3.27 5.98
CA ASP A 240 -3.01 -2.72 6.44
C ASP A 240 -3.13 -2.13 7.86
N THR A 241 -4.18 -1.38 8.17
CA THR A 241 -4.46 -0.88 9.53
C THR A 241 -4.59 -2.04 10.53
N LYS A 242 -5.43 -3.04 10.23
CA LYS A 242 -5.65 -4.19 11.10
C LYS A 242 -4.35 -4.94 11.42
N ILE A 243 -3.51 -5.18 10.41
CA ILE A 243 -2.25 -5.92 10.60
C ILE A 243 -1.31 -5.15 11.51
N ILE A 244 -1.09 -3.85 11.25
CA ILE A 244 -0.13 -3.05 12.02
C ILE A 244 -0.61 -2.89 13.47
N GLN A 245 -1.92 -2.63 13.68
CA GLN A 245 -2.50 -2.47 15.03
C GLN A 245 -2.46 -3.74 15.88
N ASN A 246 -2.61 -4.92 15.27
CA ASN A 246 -2.68 -6.21 15.99
C ASN A 246 -1.35 -6.96 15.96
N SER A 247 -0.24 -6.28 15.75
CA SER A 247 1.09 -6.88 15.71
C SER A 247 2.15 -6.00 16.35
N SER A 248 3.31 -6.57 16.60
CA SER A 248 4.47 -5.84 17.08
C SER A 248 5.61 -5.92 16.07
N GLY A 249 5.82 -4.84 15.32
CA GLY A 249 6.92 -4.75 14.35
C GLY A 249 6.56 -5.29 12.96
N LEU A 250 5.27 -5.37 12.61
CA LEU A 250 4.86 -5.59 11.24
C LEU A 250 4.54 -4.28 10.55
N ILE A 251 5.00 -4.15 9.33
CA ILE A 251 4.62 -3.12 8.38
C ILE A 251 3.75 -3.77 7.31
N ALA A 252 2.60 -3.20 7.02
CA ALA A 252 1.72 -3.70 5.98
C ALA A 252 1.30 -2.59 5.04
N LYS A 253 1.19 -2.89 3.74
CA LYS A 253 0.68 -1.96 2.75
C LYS A 253 -0.13 -2.67 1.68
N VAL A 254 -1.39 -2.28 1.56
CA VAL A 254 -2.25 -2.75 0.49
C VAL A 254 -2.08 -1.92 -0.78
N GLY A 255 -2.21 -2.60 -1.93
CA GLY A 255 -2.27 -1.99 -3.25
C GLY A 255 -3.53 -2.44 -3.99
N ALA A 256 -4.01 -1.61 -4.90
CA ALA A 256 -5.02 -2.03 -5.86
C ALA A 256 -4.49 -3.21 -6.70
N GLY A 257 -5.39 -3.95 -7.37
CA GLY A 257 -5.00 -5.12 -8.14
C GLY A 257 -4.68 -6.33 -7.28
N GLY A 258 -5.25 -6.44 -6.06
CA GLY A 258 -5.10 -7.60 -5.20
C GLY A 258 -3.76 -7.72 -4.47
N LEU A 259 -2.99 -6.62 -4.37
CA LEU A 259 -1.68 -6.62 -3.71
C LEU A 259 -1.76 -6.36 -2.20
N CYS A 260 -0.93 -7.05 -1.44
CA CYS A 260 -0.59 -6.70 -0.06
C CYS A 260 0.86 -7.12 0.23
N VAL A 261 1.67 -6.19 0.70
CA VAL A 261 3.04 -6.43 1.18
C VAL A 261 3.03 -6.39 2.69
N VAL A 262 3.70 -7.35 3.33
CA VAL A 262 3.93 -7.35 4.79
C VAL A 262 5.41 -7.57 5.05
N VAL A 263 5.97 -6.77 5.96
CA VAL A 263 7.38 -6.86 6.40
C VAL A 263 7.41 -7.07 7.91
N ASN A 264 8.14 -8.07 8.36
CA ASN A 264 8.53 -8.21 9.76
C ASN A 264 9.92 -7.57 9.95
N ILE A 265 9.93 -6.39 10.57
CA ILE A 265 11.18 -5.63 10.76
C ILE A 265 12.13 -6.28 11.78
N LYS A 266 11.62 -7.18 12.63
CA LYS A 266 12.44 -7.86 13.66
C LYS A 266 13.25 -9.00 13.06
N THR A 267 12.62 -9.81 12.19
CA THR A 267 13.26 -10.95 11.54
C THR A 267 13.89 -10.59 10.20
N LYS A 268 13.54 -9.42 9.64
CA LYS A 268 13.91 -8.98 8.29
C LYS A 268 13.38 -9.91 7.19
N GLU A 269 12.20 -10.45 7.43
CA GLU A 269 11.46 -11.25 6.48
C GLU A 269 10.28 -10.46 5.96
N ALA A 270 9.81 -10.80 4.76
CA ALA A 270 8.65 -10.18 4.15
C ALA A 270 7.90 -11.16 3.28
N PHE A 271 6.62 -10.87 3.02
CA PHE A 271 5.89 -11.55 1.96
C PHE A 271 5.00 -10.57 1.19
N ILE A 272 4.67 -10.95 -0.04
CA ILE A 272 3.70 -10.26 -0.87
C ILE A 272 2.67 -11.24 -1.40
N VAL A 273 1.39 -10.85 -1.29
CA VAL A 273 0.25 -11.56 -1.88
C VAL A 273 -0.22 -10.78 -3.10
N LYS A 274 -0.53 -11.50 -4.18
CA LYS A 274 -1.16 -10.98 -5.39
C LYS A 274 -2.35 -11.85 -5.78
N ILE A 275 -3.57 -11.38 -5.53
CA ILE A 275 -4.80 -12.03 -6.00
C ILE A 275 -5.11 -11.54 -7.42
N CYS A 276 -5.32 -12.48 -8.35
CA CYS A 276 -5.41 -12.18 -9.78
C CYS A 276 -6.64 -11.34 -10.17
N ASP A 277 -7.79 -11.65 -9.61
CA ASP A 277 -9.06 -10.94 -9.82
C ASP A 277 -9.24 -9.71 -8.93
N SER A 278 -8.27 -9.44 -8.05
CA SER A 278 -8.23 -8.29 -7.16
C SER A 278 -9.26 -8.32 -6.02
N ASP A 279 -9.85 -9.47 -5.70
CA ASP A 279 -10.79 -9.59 -4.59
C ASP A 279 -10.12 -9.21 -3.26
N MET A 280 -10.75 -8.28 -2.53
CA MET A 280 -10.19 -7.73 -1.30
C MET A 280 -10.35 -8.68 -0.12
N LYS A 281 -11.44 -9.43 -0.07
CA LYS A 281 -11.70 -10.40 1.01
C LYS A 281 -10.76 -11.59 0.88
N ALA A 282 -10.61 -12.16 -0.32
CA ALA A 282 -9.67 -13.23 -0.59
C ALA A 282 -8.24 -12.81 -0.23
N ARG A 283 -7.81 -11.60 -0.64
CA ARG A 283 -6.48 -11.06 -0.25
C ARG A 283 -6.32 -10.99 1.25
N GLU A 284 -7.30 -10.44 1.98
CA GLU A 284 -7.24 -10.30 3.44
C GLU A 284 -7.13 -11.67 4.12
N LEU A 285 -7.96 -12.65 3.71
CA LEU A 285 -7.95 -14.00 4.27
C LEU A 285 -6.61 -14.70 4.06
N VAL A 286 -6.04 -14.62 2.85
CA VAL A 286 -4.72 -15.19 2.55
C VAL A 286 -3.66 -14.54 3.44
N VAL A 287 -3.62 -13.22 3.53
CA VAL A 287 -2.63 -12.49 4.35
C VAL A 287 -2.75 -12.88 5.82
N ILE A 288 -3.96 -12.89 6.39
CA ILE A 288 -4.18 -13.26 7.81
C ILE A 288 -3.76 -14.71 8.06
N THR A 289 -4.06 -15.62 7.14
CA THR A 289 -3.66 -17.03 7.28
C THR A 289 -2.13 -17.19 7.26
N ILE A 290 -1.43 -16.48 6.38
CA ILE A 290 0.05 -16.45 6.36
C ILE A 290 0.59 -15.93 7.70
N LEU A 291 0.06 -14.83 8.22
CA LEU A 291 0.49 -14.25 9.49
C LEU A 291 0.35 -15.26 10.65
N LYS A 292 -0.75 -16.00 10.68
CA LYS A 292 -1.00 -17.04 11.68
C LYS A 292 -0.04 -18.21 11.53
N ASN A 293 0.17 -18.71 10.30
CA ASN A 293 1.08 -19.83 10.02
C ASN A 293 2.53 -19.50 10.40
N LEU A 294 2.98 -18.25 10.10
CA LEU A 294 4.30 -17.75 10.48
C LEU A 294 4.40 -17.35 11.97
N LYS A 295 3.29 -17.36 12.72
CA LYS A 295 3.20 -16.87 14.10
C LYS A 295 3.64 -15.42 14.27
N TRP A 296 3.42 -14.58 13.25
CA TRP A 296 3.73 -13.15 13.29
C TRP A 296 2.62 -12.33 13.95
N ALA A 297 1.37 -12.72 13.74
CA ALA A 297 0.20 -12.16 14.39
C ALA A 297 -0.94 -13.18 14.40
N ASP A 298 -1.80 -13.09 15.41
CA ASP A 298 -3.03 -13.87 15.52
C ASP A 298 -4.22 -12.90 15.37
N ILE A 299 -4.70 -12.79 14.15
CA ILE A 299 -5.82 -11.92 13.76
C ILE A 299 -6.97 -12.85 13.36
N GLU A 300 -8.13 -12.65 13.98
CA GLU A 300 -9.32 -13.42 13.63
C GLU A 300 -9.89 -12.97 12.28
N ALA A 301 -10.33 -13.94 11.49
CA ALA A 301 -11.04 -13.71 10.24
C ALA A 301 -12.27 -14.62 10.14
N ASP A 302 -13.41 -14.03 9.83
CA ASP A 302 -14.63 -14.80 9.59
C ASP A 302 -14.57 -15.46 8.21
N THR A 303 -14.45 -16.79 8.22
CA THR A 303 -14.45 -17.64 7.02
C THR A 303 -15.80 -18.31 6.77
N SER A 304 -16.83 -18.01 7.55
CA SER A 304 -18.18 -18.57 7.35
C SER A 304 -18.89 -17.88 6.18
N ILE A 305 -19.60 -18.68 5.38
CA ILE A 305 -20.55 -18.18 4.39
C ILE A 305 -21.93 -18.20 5.04
N LYS A 306 -22.55 -17.02 5.16
CA LYS A 306 -23.81 -16.84 5.85
C LYS A 306 -24.90 -16.32 4.92
N THR A 307 -26.14 -16.74 5.19
CA THR A 307 -27.33 -16.12 4.63
C THR A 307 -27.61 -14.76 5.28
N LEU A 308 -28.56 -13.99 4.75
CA LEU A 308 -29.04 -12.75 5.40
C LEU A 308 -29.79 -13.04 6.73
N HIS A 309 -30.18 -14.28 6.97
CA HIS A 309 -30.76 -14.74 8.23
C HIS A 309 -29.68 -15.24 9.25
N ASN A 310 -28.39 -15.09 8.90
CA ASN A 310 -27.23 -15.56 9.67
C ASN A 310 -27.07 -17.08 9.74
N ASP A 311 -27.77 -17.86 8.92
CA ASP A 311 -27.52 -19.30 8.83
C ASP A 311 -26.16 -19.56 8.15
N ILE A 312 -25.34 -20.42 8.72
CA ILE A 312 -24.06 -20.84 8.12
C ILE A 312 -24.39 -21.89 7.04
N VAL A 313 -24.07 -21.58 5.79
CA VAL A 313 -24.32 -22.43 4.61
C VAL A 313 -23.03 -22.85 3.89
N GLY A 314 -21.90 -22.61 4.50
CA GLY A 314 -20.61 -22.98 3.93
C GLY A 314 -19.43 -22.33 4.62
N LYS A 315 -18.26 -22.54 4.05
CA LYS A 315 -17.00 -21.97 4.56
C LYS A 315 -16.10 -21.51 3.42
N ILE A 316 -15.23 -20.57 3.73
CA ILE A 316 -14.16 -20.13 2.85
C ILE A 316 -12.89 -20.90 3.25
N GLU A 317 -12.32 -21.62 2.32
CA GLU A 317 -11.10 -22.41 2.50
C GLU A 317 -9.91 -21.65 1.91
N ILE A 318 -8.80 -21.61 2.66
CA ILE A 318 -7.56 -20.94 2.26
C ILE A 318 -6.49 -22.01 2.06
N ASN A 319 -5.93 -22.09 0.85
CA ASN A 319 -5.01 -23.13 0.39
C ASN A 319 -3.59 -22.57 0.31
N ILE A 320 -2.87 -22.54 1.45
CA ILE A 320 -1.47 -22.05 1.56
C ILE A 320 -0.68 -22.83 2.59
#